data_674bebb5349efac566e06b12edff633f
#
_entry.id   674bebb5349efac566e06b12edff633f
#
_cell.length_a   1.000
_cell.length_b   1.000
_cell.length_c   1.000
_cell.angle_alpha   90.00
_cell.angle_beta   90.00
_cell.angle_gamma   90.00
#
_symmetry.space_group_name_H-M   'P 1'
#
loop_
_entity.id
_entity.type
_entity.pdbx_description
1 polymer ?
#
loop_
_entity_poly.entity_id
_entity_poly.type
_entity_poly.pdbx_seq_one_letter_code
_entity_poly.pdbx_strand_id
1 'polypeptide(L)' 'MTPQQVLTRLRIQIALHLLHGQDSVASIGQACGFTDQSAFTRKFKAEVGMAPRQYRAMIAARQQETAAPE' A
#
# COMPACT_ATOMS: atom_id res chain seq x y z
N MET A 1 8.41 13.40 16.23
CA MET A 1 8.31 12.86 14.88
C MET A 1 9.02 13.78 13.92
N THR A 2 9.89 13.24 13.08
CA THR A 2 10.64 14.07 12.14
C THR A 2 9.79 14.40 10.92
N PRO A 3 10.10 15.49 10.19
CA PRO A 3 9.38 15.78 8.94
C PRO A 3 9.43 14.65 7.94
N GLN A 4 10.55 13.92 7.91
CA GLN A 4 10.71 12.79 7.00
C GLN A 4 9.77 11.65 7.35
N GLN A 5 9.57 11.41 8.64
CA GLN A 5 8.64 10.38 9.08
C GLN A 5 7.20 10.74 8.74
N VAL A 6 6.86 12.01 8.90
CA VAL A 6 5.52 12.48 8.53
C VAL A 6 5.29 12.31 7.04
N LEU A 7 6.27 12.68 6.24
CA LEU A 7 6.17 12.53 4.78
C LEU A 7 6.01 11.09 4.39
N THR A 8 6.80 10.20 5.00
CA THR A 8 6.70 8.77 4.70
C THR A 8 5.31 8.24 5.01
N ARG A 9 4.76 8.63 6.15
CA ARG A 9 3.41 8.20 6.51
C ARG A 9 2.37 8.66 5.51
N LEU A 10 2.47 9.91 5.07
CA LEU A 10 1.54 10.43 4.08
C LEU A 10 1.63 9.66 2.78
N ARG A 11 2.86 9.35 2.36
CA ARG A 11 3.07 8.56 1.14
C ARG A 11 2.46 7.17 1.28
N ILE A 12 2.62 6.55 2.44
CA ILE A 12 2.06 5.22 2.67
C ILE A 12 0.53 5.28 2.70
N GLN A 13 -0.06 6.31 3.27
CA GLN A 13 -1.52 6.47 3.27
C GLN A 13 -2.06 6.60 1.85
N ILE A 14 -1.37 7.35 1.01
CA ILE A 14 -1.75 7.45 -0.40
C ILE A 14 -1.65 6.08 -1.06
N ALA A 15 -0.59 5.34 -0.78
CA ALA A 15 -0.40 4.01 -1.33
C ALA A 15 -1.53 3.07 -0.91
N LEU A 16 -1.93 3.12 0.36
CA LEU A 16 -3.05 2.31 0.84
C LEU A 16 -4.30 2.56 0.01
N HIS A 17 -4.56 3.82 -0.27
CA HIS A 17 -5.72 4.21 -1.06
C HIS A 17 -5.60 3.68 -2.50
N LEU A 18 -4.42 3.85 -3.10
CA LEU A 18 -4.21 3.42 -4.48
C LEU A 18 -4.26 1.91 -4.63
N LEU A 19 -3.92 1.17 -3.58
CA LEU A 19 -3.97 -0.29 -3.62
C LEU A 19 -5.37 -0.84 -3.78
N HIS A 20 -6.38 -0.05 -3.49
CA HIS A 20 -7.77 -0.43 -3.75
C HIS A 20 -8.14 -0.33 -5.23
N GLY A 21 -7.30 0.33 -6.02
CA GLY A 21 -7.51 0.45 -7.46
C GLY A 21 -6.82 -0.67 -8.22
N GLN A 22 -6.50 -0.40 -9.49
CA GLN A 22 -5.98 -1.42 -10.39
C GLN A 22 -4.51 -1.23 -10.76
N ASP A 23 -3.88 -0.18 -10.25
CA ASP A 23 -2.48 0.08 -10.56
C ASP A 23 -1.59 -1.00 -9.97
N SER A 24 -0.47 -1.27 -10.65
CA SER A 24 0.49 -2.24 -10.13
C SER A 24 1.18 -1.69 -8.88
N VAL A 25 1.67 -2.59 -8.04
CA VAL A 25 2.41 -2.18 -6.84
C VAL A 25 3.61 -1.31 -7.20
N ALA A 26 4.32 -1.66 -8.27
CA ALA A 26 5.47 -0.88 -8.72
C ALA A 26 5.06 0.54 -9.12
N SER A 27 3.97 0.66 -9.84
CA SER A 27 3.43 1.95 -10.27
C SER A 27 3.04 2.79 -9.07
N ILE A 28 2.39 2.18 -8.11
CA ILE A 28 1.95 2.87 -6.89
C ILE A 28 3.14 3.40 -6.11
N GLY A 29 4.20 2.59 -5.96
CA GLY A 29 5.40 3.04 -5.27
C GLY A 29 6.01 4.27 -5.93
N GLN A 30 6.09 4.27 -7.26
CA GLN A 30 6.61 5.41 -8.00
C GLN A 30 5.72 6.63 -7.85
N ALA A 31 4.42 6.45 -7.94
CA ALA A 31 3.47 7.54 -7.80
C ALA A 31 3.56 8.18 -6.42
N CYS A 32 3.90 7.40 -5.40
CA CYS A 32 4.04 7.90 -4.04
C CYS A 32 5.39 8.53 -3.77
N GLY A 33 6.31 8.54 -4.76
CA GLY A 33 7.58 9.21 -4.62
C GLY A 33 8.73 8.35 -4.16
N PHE A 34 8.58 7.03 -4.16
CA PHE A 34 9.68 6.13 -3.83
C PHE A 34 10.53 5.86 -5.07
N THR A 35 11.84 5.89 -4.89
CA THR A 35 12.77 5.73 -6.01
C THR A 35 12.89 4.29 -6.46
N ASP A 36 12.68 3.34 -5.55
CA ASP A 36 12.71 1.93 -5.94
C ASP A 36 11.67 1.15 -5.14
N GLN A 37 11.31 0.00 -5.67
CA GLN A 37 10.25 -0.81 -5.10
C GLN A 37 10.65 -1.43 -3.76
N SER A 38 11.93 -1.73 -3.58
CA SER A 38 12.42 -2.30 -2.33
C SER A 38 12.22 -1.32 -1.18
N ALA A 39 12.54 -0.05 -1.41
CA ALA A 39 12.36 0.98 -0.39
C ALA A 39 10.87 1.13 -0.06
N PHE A 40 10.03 1.16 -1.08
CA PHE A 40 8.59 1.25 -0.88
C PHE A 40 8.07 0.08 -0.05
N THR A 41 8.47 -1.13 -0.41
CA THR A 41 8.01 -2.32 0.29
C THR A 41 8.42 -2.30 1.76
N ARG A 42 9.67 -1.92 2.04
CA ARG A 42 10.16 -1.86 3.42
C ARG A 42 9.41 -0.83 4.24
N LYS A 43 9.22 0.36 3.69
CA LYS A 43 8.53 1.43 4.41
C LYS A 43 7.06 1.09 4.61
N PHE A 44 6.44 0.52 3.59
CA PHE A 44 5.04 0.10 3.70
C PHE A 44 4.89 -0.96 4.78
N LYS A 45 5.75 -1.96 4.78
CA LYS A 45 5.68 -3.03 5.76
C LYS A 45 5.90 -2.50 7.17
N ALA A 46 6.81 -1.54 7.34
CA ALA A 46 7.08 -0.95 8.64
C ALA A 46 5.87 -0.18 9.18
N GLU A 47 5.14 0.51 8.30
CA GLU A 47 4.00 1.33 8.73
C GLU A 47 2.72 0.52 8.85
N VAL A 48 2.50 -0.43 7.96
CA VAL A 48 1.23 -1.14 7.86
C VAL A 48 1.27 -2.50 8.53
N GLY A 49 2.45 -3.11 8.60
CA GLY A 49 2.61 -4.43 9.19
C GLY A 49 2.59 -5.57 8.20
N MET A 50 2.39 -5.28 6.92
CA MET A 50 2.43 -6.30 5.88
C MET A 50 2.87 -5.67 4.57
N ALA A 51 3.38 -6.49 3.66
CA ALA A 51 3.84 -6.01 2.37
C ALA A 51 2.67 -5.52 1.52
N PRO A 52 2.91 -4.61 0.55
CA PRO A 52 1.82 -4.11 -0.29
C PRO A 52 1.05 -5.20 -1.02
N ARG A 53 1.75 -6.22 -1.50
CA ARG A 53 1.09 -7.32 -2.20
C ARG A 53 0.19 -8.11 -1.27
N GLN A 54 0.63 -8.33 -0.05
CA GLN A 54 -0.18 -9.01 0.95
C GLN A 54 -1.43 -8.20 1.28
N TYR A 55 -1.26 -6.90 1.41
CA TYR A 55 -2.38 -6.01 1.69
C TYR A 55 -3.41 -6.07 0.56
N ARG A 56 -2.94 -6.02 -0.68
CA ARG A 56 -3.85 -6.09 -1.84
C ARG A 56 -4.58 -7.42 -1.89
N ALA A 57 -3.88 -8.52 -1.61
CA ALA A 57 -4.51 -9.83 -1.58
C ALA A 57 -5.58 -9.90 -0.49
N MET A 58 -5.31 -9.29 0.65
CA MET A 58 -6.28 -9.25 1.74
C MET A 58 -7.54 -8.47 1.35
N ILE A 59 -7.34 -7.32 0.69
CA ILE A 59 -8.48 -6.53 0.22
C ILE A 59 -9.31 -7.33 -0.77
N ALA A 60 -8.66 -8.00 -1.72
CA ALA A 60 -9.36 -8.80 -2.71
C ALA A 60 -10.17 -9.92 -2.07
N ALA A 61 -9.58 -10.57 -1.08
CA ALA A 61 -10.29 -11.63 -0.36
C ALA A 61 -11.51 -11.08 0.36
N ARG A 62 -11.37 -9.93 1.01
CA ARG A 62 -12.49 -9.32 1.71
C ARG A 62 -13.59 -8.87 0.77
N GLN A 63 -13.20 -8.35 -0.38
CA GLN A 63 -14.19 -7.94 -1.37
C GLN A 63 -14.98 -9.13 -1.89
N GLN A 64 -14.30 -10.26 -2.07
CA GLN A 64 -14.98 -11.47 -2.48
C GLN A 64 -15.94 -11.95 -1.40
N GLU A 65 -15.55 -11.90 -0.15
CA GLU A 65 -16.42 -12.26 0.96
C GLU A 65 -17.62 -11.35 1.02
N THR A 66 -17.41 -10.06 0.86
CA THR A 66 -18.48 -9.08 0.89
C THR A 66 -19.44 -9.28 -0.27
N ALA A 67 -18.92 -9.65 -1.42
CA ALA A 67 -19.73 -9.85 -2.62
C ALA A 67 -20.47 -11.17 -2.59
N ALA A 68 -20.07 -12.12 -1.75
CA ALA A 68 -20.73 -13.41 -1.70
C ALA A 68 -22.16 -13.24 -1.18
N PRO A 69 -23.14 -13.78 -1.90
CA PRO A 69 -24.51 -13.69 -1.44
C PRO A 69 -24.74 -14.62 -0.24
N GLU A 70 -25.62 -14.20 0.60
CA GLU A 70 -26.04 -15.08 1.71
C GLU A 70 -27.11 -15.99 1.27
#